data_b720af36bc7c4cf8765ea0f260c2e5d7
#
_entry.id   b720af36bc7c4cf8765ea0f260c2e5d7
#
_cell.length_a   1.000
_cell.length_b   1.000
_cell.length_c   1.000
_cell.angle_alpha   90.00
_cell.angle_beta   90.00
_cell.angle_gamma   90.00
#
_symmetry.space_group_name_H-M   'P 1'
#
loop_
_entity.id
_entity.type
_entity.pdbx_description
1 polymer ?
#
loop_
_entity_poly.entity_id
_entity_poly.type
_entity_poly.pdbx_seq_one_letter_code
_entity_poly.pdbx_strand_id
1 'polypeptide(L)'
;MKKSLLVLLALMLVLSLGACAKEEAKPVDQPAENAGETPAEVPAEPAEDPVELVFSINAVPGDAHYEAMMKFEEIVEEKSGGNIKVDTYHSGSLFKQDQETAAVKSGEADIIYSSAPWLVEGSPWLSMFNAGYMFKTYDHMTKALNGEVGEEVFERVAQEQGIRPLSAFYLGTRQINLVADKEVKTPADLNGVNLRMPNSDAWLFLGKALGANPTPIAFSELYMALQTGTVDGQDNPLPTVQSAKFYEVTKSITITNHLVDNVWPVINEAKWQSLSDNQKTIVVDALEEARQLCDDLNLQREAELIEFFKGEGLSVYEADLDAFSEEVLGKYLDNKELTETWDMDLFEKVQAIK
;
A
#
# COMPACT_ATOMS: atom_id res chain seq x y z
N MET A 1 14.05 -35.73 -45.40
CA MET A 1 15.11 -35.77 -46.42
C MET A 1 16.26 -34.89 -45.95
N LYS A 2 17.35 -35.59 -45.66
CA LYS A 2 18.78 -35.27 -45.85
C LYS A 2 19.31 -34.08 -45.07
N LYS A 3 20.06 -34.32 -43.96
CA LYS A 3 21.50 -34.70 -43.84
C LYS A 3 22.35 -33.44 -43.63
N SER A 4 22.86 -33.22 -42.41
CA SER A 4 24.24 -33.59 -42.01
C SER A 4 25.33 -32.77 -42.67
N LEU A 5 26.14 -32.07 -41.92
CA LEU A 5 27.57 -32.24 -41.94
C LEU A 5 28.29 -31.63 -40.74
N LEU A 6 28.94 -32.48 -40.01
CA LEU A 6 30.06 -32.31 -39.09
C LEU A 6 31.33 -31.87 -39.86
N VAL A 7 32.33 -31.28 -39.18
CA VAL A 7 33.79 -31.46 -39.27
C VAL A 7 34.41 -30.34 -38.41
N LEU A 8 35.02 -30.54 -37.22
CA LEU A 8 36.24 -31.20 -36.79
C LEU A 8 37.55 -30.53 -37.21
N LEU A 9 38.43 -30.40 -36.26
CA LEU A 9 39.91 -30.33 -36.19
C LEU A 9 40.41 -28.99 -35.63
N ALA A 10 41.15 -28.97 -34.63
CA ALA A 10 42.21 -29.69 -33.93
C ALA A 10 43.39 -28.73 -33.65
N LEU A 11 43.78 -28.70 -32.38
CA LEU A 11 45.12 -28.77 -31.80
C LEU A 11 46.29 -28.07 -32.54
N MET A 12 46.94 -27.13 -31.87
CA MET A 12 48.40 -27.09 -31.83
C MET A 12 48.93 -26.49 -30.53
N LEU A 13 49.57 -27.34 -29.81
CA LEU A 13 50.47 -27.13 -28.68
C LEU A 13 51.83 -26.72 -29.23
N VAL A 14 52.46 -25.68 -28.72
CA VAL A 14 53.94 -25.51 -28.83
C VAL A 14 54.46 -25.03 -27.51
N LEU A 15 55.15 -25.95 -26.87
CA LEU A 15 56.14 -25.73 -25.81
C LEU A 15 57.41 -25.16 -26.42
N SER A 16 58.00 -24.14 -25.77
CA SER A 16 59.44 -23.89 -25.88
C SER A 16 60.01 -23.53 -24.52
N LEU A 17 60.81 -24.50 -24.05
CA LEU A 17 61.79 -24.38 -22.98
C LEU A 17 63.04 -23.67 -23.55
N GLY A 18 63.55 -22.73 -22.80
CA GLY A 18 64.87 -22.15 -23.04
C GLY A 18 65.52 -21.74 -21.71
N ALA A 19 66.59 -22.44 -21.33
CA ALA A 19 67.29 -22.35 -20.08
C ALA A 19 68.47 -21.38 -20.13
N CYS A 20 68.80 -20.86 -18.95
CA CYS A 20 70.11 -20.51 -18.39
C CYS A 20 70.98 -19.40 -19.04
N ALA A 21 71.29 -18.39 -18.23
CA ALA A 21 72.68 -18.13 -17.83
C ALA A 21 72.73 -17.19 -16.63
N LYS A 22 73.51 -17.57 -15.66
CA LYS A 22 73.95 -16.78 -14.47
C LYS A 22 74.92 -15.72 -14.89
N GLU A 23 74.80 -14.52 -14.27
CA GLU A 23 75.97 -13.63 -14.04
C GLU A 23 75.79 -12.91 -12.71
N GLU A 24 76.76 -13.07 -11.82
CA GLU A 24 76.90 -12.47 -10.51
C GLU A 24 77.40 -11.05 -10.64
N ALA A 25 76.78 -10.05 -10.00
CA ALA A 25 77.37 -8.77 -9.67
C ALA A 25 76.97 -8.32 -8.25
N LYS A 26 77.98 -7.86 -7.51
CA LYS A 26 78.01 -7.53 -6.10
C LYS A 26 77.20 -6.30 -5.73
N PRO A 27 76.93 -6.08 -4.41
CA PRO A 27 75.90 -5.19 -3.90
C PRO A 27 76.35 -3.71 -3.86
N VAL A 28 75.42 -2.83 -4.17
CA VAL A 28 75.53 -1.38 -3.89
C VAL A 28 74.46 -1.06 -2.83
N ASP A 29 74.96 -0.55 -1.69
CA ASP A 29 74.15 0.05 -0.63
C ASP A 29 73.28 1.20 -1.15
N GLN A 30 71.95 1.11 -0.95
CA GLN A 30 71.06 2.27 -0.97
C GLN A 30 70.06 2.19 0.21
N PRO A 31 69.61 3.37 0.72
CA PRO A 31 68.98 3.47 2.02
C PRO A 31 67.53 2.93 2.01
N ALA A 32 67.11 2.43 3.14
CA ALA A 32 65.75 1.94 3.40
C ALA A 32 64.70 3.01 3.05
N GLU A 33 63.92 2.76 1.98
CA GLU A 33 62.66 3.45 1.73
C GLU A 33 61.54 2.78 2.54
N ASN A 34 60.76 3.63 3.19
CA ASN A 34 59.60 3.29 4.03
C ASN A 34 58.75 2.19 3.41
N ALA A 35 58.57 1.10 4.16
CA ALA A 35 57.49 0.16 3.93
C ALA A 35 56.16 0.92 4.08
N GLY A 36 55.51 1.23 2.96
CA GLY A 36 54.15 1.71 2.94
C GLY A 36 53.26 0.68 3.65
N GLU A 37 52.56 1.15 4.68
CA GLU A 37 51.51 0.40 5.33
C GLU A 37 50.47 0.08 4.25
N THR A 38 50.28 -1.19 3.95
CA THR A 38 49.15 -1.68 3.20
C THR A 38 47.91 -1.26 4.00
N PRO A 39 46.92 -0.55 3.40
CA PRO A 39 45.67 -0.28 4.09
C PRO A 39 45.11 -1.61 4.59
N ALA A 40 44.82 -1.69 5.89
CA ALA A 40 44.14 -2.83 6.45
C ALA A 40 42.82 -3.01 5.68
N GLU A 41 42.62 -4.16 5.02
CA GLU A 41 41.31 -4.56 4.51
C GLU A 41 40.33 -4.48 5.69
N VAL A 42 39.36 -3.58 5.58
CA VAL A 42 38.20 -3.56 6.45
C VAL A 42 37.53 -4.91 6.25
N PRO A 43 37.32 -5.72 7.32
CA PRO A 43 36.64 -6.98 7.17
C PRO A 43 35.31 -6.73 6.46
N ALA A 44 35.05 -7.40 5.35
CA ALA A 44 33.75 -7.38 4.71
C ALA A 44 32.73 -7.84 5.76
N GLU A 45 31.67 -7.05 5.97
CA GLU A 45 30.55 -7.48 6.80
C GLU A 45 30.07 -8.85 6.29
N PRO A 46 29.68 -9.76 7.20
CA PRO A 46 29.15 -11.06 6.80
C PRO A 46 27.97 -10.82 5.84
N ALA A 47 27.98 -11.53 4.72
CA ALA A 47 26.88 -11.45 3.76
C ALA A 47 25.56 -11.81 4.47
N GLU A 48 24.57 -10.93 4.38
CA GLU A 48 23.23 -11.17 4.93
C GLU A 48 22.56 -12.33 4.19
N ASP A 49 21.73 -13.10 4.91
CA ASP A 49 20.96 -14.18 4.29
C ASP A 49 19.94 -13.57 3.29
N PRO A 50 19.79 -14.16 2.08
CA PRO A 50 18.82 -13.70 1.12
C PRO A 50 17.38 -13.81 1.64
N VAL A 51 16.54 -12.84 1.29
CA VAL A 51 15.13 -12.76 1.69
C VAL A 51 14.23 -12.72 0.46
N GLU A 52 13.14 -13.47 0.48
CA GLU A 52 12.02 -13.37 -0.45
C GLU A 52 10.81 -12.81 0.29
N LEU A 53 10.13 -11.81 -0.31
CA LEU A 53 8.94 -11.18 0.21
C LEU A 53 7.79 -11.35 -0.79
N VAL A 54 6.70 -11.97 -0.36
CA VAL A 54 5.45 -12.08 -1.13
C VAL A 54 4.58 -10.87 -0.81
N PHE A 55 4.33 -10.00 -1.80
CA PHE A 55 3.50 -8.80 -1.65
C PHE A 55 2.23 -8.91 -2.48
N SER A 56 1.07 -8.98 -1.80
CA SER A 56 -0.27 -9.12 -2.43
C SER A 56 -1.11 -7.88 -2.21
N ILE A 57 -1.77 -7.42 -3.29
CA ILE A 57 -2.69 -6.26 -3.26
C ILE A 57 -3.92 -6.49 -4.14
N ASN A 58 -5.01 -5.76 -3.86
CA ASN A 58 -6.21 -5.76 -4.68
C ASN A 58 -6.25 -4.62 -5.73
N ALA A 59 -5.34 -3.64 -5.64
CA ALA A 59 -5.23 -2.57 -6.63
C ALA A 59 -4.91 -3.12 -8.03
N VAL A 60 -5.44 -2.45 -9.05
CA VAL A 60 -5.29 -2.85 -10.46
C VAL A 60 -4.21 -2.01 -11.16
N PRO A 61 -3.63 -2.48 -12.28
CA PRO A 61 -2.71 -1.66 -13.07
C PRO A 61 -3.31 -0.30 -13.43
N GLY A 62 -2.52 0.75 -13.23
CA GLY A 62 -2.95 2.15 -13.38
C GLY A 62 -3.48 2.78 -12.08
N ASP A 63 -3.67 2.03 -11.02
CA ASP A 63 -3.90 2.57 -9.68
C ASP A 63 -2.59 3.04 -9.03
N ALA A 64 -2.63 4.11 -8.25
CA ALA A 64 -1.42 4.65 -7.61
C ALA A 64 -0.76 3.65 -6.64
N HIS A 65 -1.56 2.80 -5.98
CA HIS A 65 -1.04 1.78 -5.07
C HIS A 65 -0.39 0.60 -5.83
N TYR A 66 -0.86 0.30 -7.06
CA TYR A 66 -0.17 -0.64 -7.94
C TYR A 66 1.20 -0.08 -8.34
N GLU A 67 1.26 1.19 -8.78
CA GLU A 67 2.52 1.84 -9.16
C GLU A 67 3.48 1.92 -7.96
N ALA A 68 2.97 2.18 -6.76
CA ALA A 68 3.76 2.21 -5.53
C ALA A 68 4.32 0.82 -5.17
N MET A 69 3.55 -0.25 -5.33
CA MET A 69 4.03 -1.62 -5.10
C MET A 69 5.18 -1.97 -6.06
N MET A 70 5.03 -1.65 -7.36
CA MET A 70 6.08 -1.87 -8.36
C MET A 70 7.34 -1.03 -8.07
N LYS A 71 7.14 0.21 -7.58
CA LYS A 71 8.26 1.08 -7.17
C LYS A 71 8.97 0.56 -5.93
N PHE A 72 8.23 0.02 -4.97
CA PHE A 72 8.80 -0.64 -3.79
C PHE A 72 9.67 -1.83 -4.19
N GLU A 73 9.17 -2.73 -5.07
CA GLU A 73 9.93 -3.87 -5.60
C GLU A 73 11.25 -3.40 -6.22
N GLU A 74 11.18 -2.44 -7.17
CA GLU A 74 12.36 -1.87 -7.84
C GLU A 74 13.41 -1.36 -6.85
N ILE A 75 12.99 -0.52 -5.88
CA ILE A 75 13.90 0.10 -4.91
C ILE A 75 14.51 -0.92 -3.95
N VAL A 76 13.70 -1.86 -3.44
CA VAL A 76 14.19 -2.89 -2.51
C VAL A 76 15.21 -3.78 -3.18
N GLU A 77 14.95 -4.25 -4.41
CA GLU A 77 15.88 -5.10 -5.14
C GLU A 77 17.18 -4.35 -5.50
N GLU A 78 17.07 -3.09 -5.92
CA GLU A 78 18.24 -2.25 -6.23
C GLU A 78 19.09 -1.98 -4.99
N LYS A 79 18.48 -1.45 -3.90
CA LYS A 79 19.21 -1.06 -2.68
C LYS A 79 19.80 -2.26 -1.94
N SER A 80 19.16 -3.42 -2.00
CA SER A 80 19.68 -4.65 -1.41
C SER A 80 20.72 -5.37 -2.29
N GLY A 81 20.97 -4.89 -3.52
CA GLY A 81 21.81 -5.59 -4.49
C GLY A 81 21.29 -6.98 -4.85
N GLY A 82 19.96 -7.18 -4.78
CA GLY A 82 19.28 -8.45 -5.03
C GLY A 82 19.29 -9.41 -3.85
N ASN A 83 19.72 -8.98 -2.66
CA ASN A 83 19.64 -9.78 -1.43
C ASN A 83 18.19 -9.94 -0.95
N ILE A 84 17.34 -8.90 -1.16
CA ILE A 84 15.90 -9.00 -0.95
C ILE A 84 15.23 -9.06 -2.32
N LYS A 85 14.36 -10.03 -2.54
CA LYS A 85 13.48 -10.15 -3.70
C LYS A 85 12.04 -9.96 -3.30
N VAL A 86 11.24 -9.37 -4.18
CA VAL A 86 9.82 -9.10 -3.94
C VAL A 86 8.99 -9.74 -5.04
N ASP A 87 8.18 -10.75 -4.68
CA ASP A 87 7.22 -11.36 -5.58
C ASP A 87 5.88 -10.61 -5.45
N THR A 88 5.51 -9.84 -6.47
CA THR A 88 4.33 -8.97 -6.44
C THR A 88 3.10 -9.62 -7.09
N TYR A 89 1.96 -9.51 -6.41
CA TYR A 89 0.65 -9.99 -6.86
C TYR A 89 -0.38 -8.88 -6.75
N HIS A 90 -1.05 -8.55 -7.85
CA HIS A 90 -2.04 -7.46 -7.92
C HIS A 90 -3.43 -7.96 -8.33
N SER A 91 -4.43 -7.07 -8.33
CA SER A 91 -5.81 -7.33 -8.78
C SER A 91 -6.51 -8.46 -8.00
N GLY A 92 -6.09 -8.74 -6.77
CA GLY A 92 -6.61 -9.83 -5.97
C GLY A 92 -6.31 -11.22 -6.55
N SER A 93 -5.22 -11.34 -7.32
CA SER A 93 -4.86 -12.59 -8.02
C SER A 93 -4.38 -13.70 -7.08
N LEU A 94 -3.75 -13.32 -5.95
CA LEU A 94 -3.32 -14.30 -4.94
C LEU A 94 -4.37 -14.47 -3.85
N PHE A 95 -4.83 -13.34 -3.26
CA PHE A 95 -5.85 -13.31 -2.23
C PHE A 95 -6.90 -12.23 -2.55
N LYS A 96 -8.18 -12.52 -2.30
CA LYS A 96 -9.24 -11.52 -2.34
C LYS A 96 -9.07 -10.54 -1.16
N GLN A 97 -9.66 -9.35 -1.27
CA GLN A 97 -9.54 -8.27 -0.30
C GLN A 97 -9.86 -8.70 1.15
N ASP A 98 -10.88 -9.52 1.34
CA ASP A 98 -11.30 -10.04 2.64
C ASP A 98 -10.46 -11.23 3.15
N GLN A 99 -9.55 -11.76 2.34
CA GLN A 99 -8.64 -12.85 2.68
C GLN A 99 -7.24 -12.38 3.04
N GLU A 100 -6.83 -11.16 2.61
CA GLU A 100 -5.47 -10.65 2.76
C GLU A 100 -5.01 -10.58 4.22
N THR A 101 -5.88 -10.10 5.13
CA THR A 101 -5.53 -10.03 6.57
C THR A 101 -5.24 -11.42 7.17
N ALA A 102 -5.99 -12.44 6.78
CA ALA A 102 -5.73 -13.81 7.23
C ALA A 102 -4.41 -14.33 6.63
N ALA A 103 -4.17 -14.07 5.34
CA ALA A 103 -2.96 -14.50 4.64
C ALA A 103 -1.68 -13.91 5.24
N VAL A 104 -1.66 -12.60 5.56
CA VAL A 104 -0.48 -12.00 6.20
C VAL A 104 -0.28 -12.50 7.63
N LYS A 105 -1.35 -12.75 8.39
CA LYS A 105 -1.25 -13.34 9.74
C LYS A 105 -0.69 -14.76 9.72
N SER A 106 -1.07 -15.56 8.73
CA SER A 106 -0.57 -16.94 8.59
C SER A 106 0.82 -17.03 7.97
N GLY A 107 1.32 -15.96 7.34
CA GLY A 107 2.58 -15.94 6.59
C GLY A 107 2.47 -16.52 5.18
N GLU A 108 1.23 -16.67 4.64
CA GLU A 108 1.02 -17.03 3.23
C GLU A 108 1.27 -15.84 2.29
N ALA A 109 1.17 -14.61 2.80
CA ALA A 109 1.74 -13.41 2.23
C ALA A 109 2.64 -12.75 3.29
N ASP A 110 3.76 -12.17 2.87
CA ASP A 110 4.64 -11.43 3.78
C ASP A 110 4.15 -10.00 3.96
N ILE A 111 3.71 -9.35 2.88
CA ILE A 111 3.20 -7.96 2.86
C ILE A 111 1.86 -7.91 2.13
N ILE A 112 0.95 -7.11 2.66
CA ILE A 112 -0.33 -6.78 2.03
C ILE A 112 -0.58 -5.27 2.15
N TYR A 113 -1.54 -4.74 1.38
CA TYR A 113 -2.19 -3.48 1.72
C TYR A 113 -3.45 -3.76 2.55
N SER A 114 -3.49 -3.17 3.75
CA SER A 114 -4.63 -3.21 4.65
C SER A 114 -5.01 -1.79 5.10
N SER A 115 -5.87 -1.65 6.06
CA SER A 115 -6.20 -0.40 6.74
C SER A 115 -6.94 -0.68 8.04
N ALA A 116 -7.13 0.34 8.88
CA ALA A 116 -7.79 0.20 10.17
C ALA A 116 -9.10 -0.63 10.13
N PRO A 117 -10.05 -0.40 9.20
CA PRO A 117 -11.32 -1.14 9.17
C PRO A 117 -11.21 -2.65 8.88
N TRP A 118 -10.08 -3.10 8.35
CA TRP A 118 -9.83 -4.53 8.14
C TRP A 118 -9.23 -5.23 9.36
N LEU A 119 -8.78 -4.45 10.35
CA LEU A 119 -8.09 -4.95 11.54
C LEU A 119 -8.94 -4.84 12.82
N VAL A 120 -10.19 -4.36 12.70
CA VAL A 120 -11.09 -4.14 13.86
C VAL A 120 -11.48 -5.41 14.58
N GLU A 121 -11.50 -6.57 13.93
CA GLU A 121 -11.79 -7.83 14.59
C GLU A 121 -10.76 -8.17 15.67
N GLY A 122 -9.49 -7.90 15.41
CA GLY A 122 -8.40 -8.11 16.37
C GLY A 122 -8.12 -6.91 17.28
N SER A 123 -8.50 -5.70 16.85
CA SER A 123 -8.26 -4.44 17.55
C SER A 123 -9.45 -3.49 17.38
N PRO A 124 -10.55 -3.67 18.14
CA PRO A 124 -11.81 -2.93 17.94
C PRO A 124 -11.65 -1.40 18.02
N TRP A 125 -10.67 -0.91 18.78
CA TRP A 125 -10.36 0.53 18.91
C TRP A 125 -9.96 1.17 17.56
N LEU A 126 -9.48 0.39 16.60
CA LEU A 126 -9.14 0.89 15.26
C LEU A 126 -10.34 1.43 14.48
N SER A 127 -11.57 1.06 14.88
CA SER A 127 -12.79 1.54 14.22
C SER A 127 -12.93 3.06 14.23
N MET A 128 -12.27 3.77 15.14
CA MET A 128 -12.26 5.22 15.18
C MET A 128 -11.57 5.84 13.94
N PHE A 129 -10.54 5.18 13.38
CA PHE A 129 -9.84 5.66 12.19
C PHE A 129 -10.63 5.49 10.88
N ASN A 130 -11.71 4.71 10.92
CA ASN A 130 -12.67 4.58 9.83
C ASN A 130 -13.96 5.40 10.07
N ALA A 131 -14.01 6.19 11.14
CA ALA A 131 -15.15 7.07 11.37
C ALA A 131 -15.17 8.15 10.28
N GLY A 132 -16.34 8.35 9.65
CA GLY A 132 -16.49 9.40 8.67
C GLY A 132 -16.10 10.76 9.25
N TYR A 133 -15.34 11.54 8.48
CA TYR A 133 -14.83 12.84 8.89
C TYR A 133 -13.81 12.85 10.03
N MET A 134 -13.22 11.68 10.37
CA MET A 134 -12.14 11.57 11.36
C MET A 134 -10.93 12.41 10.97
N PHE A 135 -10.49 12.28 9.73
CA PHE A 135 -9.45 13.11 9.14
C PHE A 135 -10.06 14.21 8.28
N LYS A 136 -9.54 15.43 8.41
CA LYS A 136 -10.08 16.61 7.72
C LYS A 136 -9.51 16.79 6.31
N THR A 137 -8.23 16.44 6.15
CA THR A 137 -7.47 16.62 4.91
C THR A 137 -6.40 15.54 4.79
N TYR A 138 -5.80 15.42 3.61
CA TYR A 138 -4.59 14.64 3.39
C TYR A 138 -3.48 14.99 4.40
N ASP A 139 -3.18 16.28 4.57
CA ASP A 139 -2.14 16.74 5.51
C ASP A 139 -2.43 16.30 6.95
N HIS A 140 -3.69 16.38 7.38
CA HIS A 140 -4.09 15.95 8.71
C HIS A 140 -3.90 14.44 8.87
N MET A 141 -4.34 13.63 7.92
CA MET A 141 -4.19 12.18 7.94
C MET A 141 -2.71 11.76 7.92
N THR A 142 -1.92 12.32 7.02
CA THR A 142 -0.50 11.97 6.86
C THR A 142 0.33 12.37 8.09
N LYS A 143 0.09 13.55 8.68
CA LYS A 143 0.76 13.96 9.92
C LYS A 143 0.38 13.07 11.11
N ALA A 144 -0.87 12.61 11.16
CA ALA A 144 -1.31 11.70 12.21
C ALA A 144 -0.69 10.32 12.07
N LEU A 145 -0.87 9.69 10.91
CA LEU A 145 -0.55 8.27 10.72
C LEU A 145 0.90 8.00 10.31
N ASN A 146 1.64 9.00 9.82
CA ASN A 146 3.07 8.90 9.56
C ASN A 146 3.92 9.72 10.55
N GLY A 147 3.35 10.08 11.71
CA GLY A 147 4.01 10.71 12.84
C GLY A 147 3.89 9.89 14.12
N GLU A 148 4.12 10.54 15.28
CA GLU A 148 4.15 9.88 16.59
C GLU A 148 2.88 9.05 16.90
N VAL A 149 1.70 9.52 16.47
CA VAL A 149 0.44 8.78 16.64
C VAL A 149 0.45 7.49 15.82
N GLY A 150 0.92 7.55 14.57
CA GLY A 150 1.05 6.36 13.72
C GLY A 150 2.02 5.34 14.30
N GLU A 151 3.16 5.78 14.83
CA GLU A 151 4.12 4.89 15.49
C GLU A 151 3.46 4.14 16.68
N GLU A 152 2.71 4.85 17.53
CA GLU A 152 1.97 4.26 18.65
C GLU A 152 0.92 3.24 18.15
N VAL A 153 0.15 3.60 17.12
CA VAL A 153 -0.88 2.75 16.52
C VAL A 153 -0.29 1.49 15.91
N PHE A 154 0.77 1.64 15.11
CA PHE A 154 1.37 0.54 14.36
C PHE A 154 2.08 -0.46 15.27
N GLU A 155 2.77 0.04 16.30
CA GLU A 155 3.39 -0.82 17.31
C GLU A 155 2.33 -1.60 18.10
N ARG A 156 1.23 -0.95 18.49
CA ARG A 156 0.13 -1.60 19.19
C ARG A 156 -0.54 -2.68 18.34
N VAL A 157 -0.77 -2.44 17.04
CA VAL A 157 -1.28 -3.44 16.10
C VAL A 157 -0.33 -4.64 16.01
N ALA A 158 0.97 -4.39 15.92
CA ALA A 158 1.98 -5.45 15.86
C ALA A 158 1.94 -6.36 17.10
N GLN A 159 1.80 -5.75 18.28
CA GLN A 159 1.71 -6.48 19.56
C GLN A 159 0.39 -7.26 19.70
N GLU A 160 -0.74 -6.67 19.29
CA GLU A 160 -2.06 -7.28 19.44
C GLU A 160 -2.34 -8.35 18.40
N GLN A 161 -1.85 -8.19 17.15
CA GLN A 161 -2.28 -9.00 16.02
C GLN A 161 -1.17 -9.80 15.32
N GLY A 162 0.10 -9.59 15.68
CA GLY A 162 1.23 -10.28 15.04
C GLY A 162 1.47 -9.88 13.58
N ILE A 163 1.01 -8.69 13.22
CA ILE A 163 1.23 -8.05 11.91
C ILE A 163 1.55 -6.57 12.13
N ARG A 164 2.48 -6.04 11.37
CA ARG A 164 3.02 -4.69 11.57
C ARG A 164 2.70 -3.77 10.40
N PRO A 165 1.86 -2.75 10.57
CA PRO A 165 1.80 -1.66 9.63
C PRO A 165 3.13 -0.89 9.63
N LEU A 166 3.59 -0.47 8.46
CA LEU A 166 4.89 0.21 8.30
C LEU A 166 4.75 1.67 7.88
N SER A 167 3.63 2.05 7.28
CA SER A 167 3.35 3.40 6.81
C SER A 167 1.86 3.55 6.52
N ALA A 168 1.39 4.78 6.27
CA ALA A 168 0.04 5.07 5.79
C ALA A 168 0.12 5.83 4.46
N PHE A 169 -0.36 5.21 3.39
CA PHE A 169 -0.41 5.73 2.03
C PHE A 169 -1.77 6.37 1.80
N TYR A 170 -1.82 7.51 1.14
CA TYR A 170 -3.07 8.16 0.80
C TYR A 170 -3.80 7.41 -0.31
N LEU A 171 -5.02 6.93 -0.04
CA LEU A 171 -5.89 6.31 -1.06
C LEU A 171 -6.68 7.36 -1.84
N GLY A 172 -6.97 8.47 -1.22
CA GLY A 172 -7.81 9.53 -1.72
C GLY A 172 -9.00 9.83 -0.81
N THR A 173 -9.76 10.86 -1.14
CA THR A 173 -10.98 11.22 -0.42
C THR A 173 -12.19 10.55 -1.07
N ARG A 174 -12.96 9.79 -0.30
CA ARG A 174 -14.07 8.98 -0.79
C ARG A 174 -15.29 9.82 -1.13
N GLN A 175 -15.93 9.45 -2.24
CA GLN A 175 -17.12 10.07 -2.81
C GLN A 175 -18.19 9.00 -3.05
N ILE A 176 -19.46 9.40 -3.12
CA ILE A 176 -20.55 8.50 -3.50
C ILE A 176 -20.67 8.47 -5.02
N ASN A 177 -20.73 7.26 -5.59
CA ASN A 177 -20.85 7.05 -7.03
C ASN A 177 -22.00 6.07 -7.32
N LEU A 178 -23.03 6.51 -8.06
CA LEU A 178 -24.27 5.78 -8.27
C LEU A 178 -24.47 5.33 -9.72
N VAL A 179 -25.10 4.16 -9.89
CA VAL A 179 -25.54 3.63 -11.19
C VAL A 179 -26.62 4.51 -11.83
N ALA A 180 -27.48 5.11 -11.03
CA ALA A 180 -28.47 6.08 -11.49
C ALA A 180 -27.89 7.49 -11.55
N ASP A 181 -28.39 8.32 -12.48
CA ASP A 181 -28.17 9.75 -12.43
C ASP A 181 -29.07 10.36 -11.35
N LYS A 182 -28.52 10.49 -10.14
CA LYS A 182 -29.25 10.94 -8.95
C LYS A 182 -28.40 11.91 -8.15
N GLU A 183 -28.95 13.09 -7.87
CA GLU A 183 -28.38 14.02 -6.92
C GLU A 183 -28.56 13.49 -5.49
N VAL A 184 -27.48 13.49 -4.71
CA VAL A 184 -27.46 13.16 -3.29
C VAL A 184 -26.99 14.41 -2.55
N LYS A 185 -27.90 15.14 -1.93
CA LYS A 185 -27.61 16.38 -1.25
C LYS A 185 -27.35 16.18 0.24
N THR A 186 -28.08 15.28 0.86
CA THR A 186 -27.99 14.95 2.30
C THR A 186 -27.99 13.44 2.50
N PRO A 187 -27.60 12.93 3.69
CA PRO A 187 -27.69 11.51 4.02
C PRO A 187 -29.07 10.88 3.78
N ALA A 188 -30.14 11.66 3.96
CA ALA A 188 -31.50 11.19 3.74
C ALA A 188 -31.77 10.78 2.27
N ASP A 189 -31.06 11.35 1.31
CA ASP A 189 -31.19 10.98 -0.10
C ASP A 189 -30.62 9.59 -0.43
N LEU A 190 -29.80 9.02 0.46
CA LEU A 190 -29.27 7.66 0.36
C LEU A 190 -30.22 6.60 0.96
N ASN A 191 -31.35 6.99 1.55
CA ASN A 191 -32.32 6.03 2.07
C ASN A 191 -32.83 5.09 0.96
N GLY A 192 -32.70 3.77 1.21
CA GLY A 192 -33.09 2.73 0.26
C GLY A 192 -32.05 2.44 -0.83
N VAL A 193 -30.93 3.16 -0.89
CA VAL A 193 -29.83 2.88 -1.82
C VAL A 193 -29.01 1.72 -1.30
N ASN A 194 -28.91 0.64 -2.07
CA ASN A 194 -28.00 -0.48 -1.79
C ASN A 194 -26.58 -0.05 -2.19
N LEU A 195 -25.87 0.50 -1.23
CA LEU A 195 -24.50 0.98 -1.44
C LEU A 195 -23.52 -0.14 -1.16
N ARG A 196 -22.71 -0.48 -2.16
CA ARG A 196 -21.63 -1.43 -1.91
C ARG A 196 -20.65 -0.86 -0.90
N MET A 197 -20.34 -1.68 0.08
CA MET A 197 -19.25 -1.42 1.03
C MET A 197 -18.28 -2.61 1.03
N PRO A 198 -17.00 -2.41 1.39
CA PRO A 198 -16.10 -3.50 1.68
C PRO A 198 -16.67 -4.42 2.79
N ASN A 199 -16.26 -5.70 2.79
CA ASN A 199 -16.81 -6.71 3.69
C ASN A 199 -16.12 -6.69 5.07
N SER A 200 -16.38 -5.66 5.88
CA SER A 200 -16.06 -5.63 7.31
C SER A 200 -17.09 -4.81 8.08
N ASP A 201 -17.23 -5.07 9.37
CA ASP A 201 -18.24 -4.41 10.21
C ASP A 201 -18.05 -2.89 10.26
N ALA A 202 -16.81 -2.42 10.29
CA ALA A 202 -16.50 -0.99 10.28
C ALA A 202 -16.95 -0.30 8.97
N TRP A 203 -16.74 -0.93 7.81
CA TRP A 203 -17.23 -0.44 6.54
C TRP A 203 -18.75 -0.48 6.45
N LEU A 204 -19.38 -1.57 6.92
CA LEU A 204 -20.84 -1.67 6.93
C LEU A 204 -21.47 -0.62 7.85
N PHE A 205 -20.82 -0.30 8.96
CA PHE A 205 -21.29 0.78 9.83
C PHE A 205 -21.19 2.15 9.16
N LEU A 206 -20.08 2.44 8.45
CA LEU A 206 -19.96 3.69 7.68
C LEU A 206 -21.08 3.84 6.65
N GLY A 207 -21.39 2.79 5.88
CA GLY A 207 -22.50 2.81 4.91
C GLY A 207 -23.86 3.11 5.56
N LYS A 208 -24.12 2.56 6.76
CA LYS A 208 -25.32 2.89 7.57
C LYS A 208 -25.27 4.34 8.05
N ALA A 209 -24.10 4.82 8.50
CA ALA A 209 -23.93 6.18 8.96
C ALA A 209 -24.18 7.19 7.83
N LEU A 210 -23.79 6.85 6.61
CA LEU A 210 -24.09 7.65 5.40
C LEU A 210 -25.59 7.64 5.02
N GLY A 211 -26.43 6.80 5.65
CA GLY A 211 -27.87 6.72 5.36
C GLY A 211 -28.25 5.66 4.33
N ALA A 212 -27.31 4.87 3.84
CA ALA A 212 -27.54 3.84 2.82
C ALA A 212 -27.84 2.45 3.44
N ASN A 213 -28.21 1.49 2.57
CA ASN A 213 -28.23 0.07 2.86
C ASN A 213 -26.87 -0.52 2.46
N PRO A 214 -25.93 -0.77 3.38
CA PRO A 214 -24.62 -1.29 3.01
C PRO A 214 -24.71 -2.74 2.55
N THR A 215 -24.11 -3.03 1.40
CA THR A 215 -24.06 -4.36 0.81
C THR A 215 -22.61 -4.83 0.68
N PRO A 216 -22.17 -5.85 1.45
CA PRO A 216 -20.78 -6.31 1.42
C PRO A 216 -20.48 -7.06 0.11
N ILE A 217 -19.50 -6.55 -0.66
CA ILE A 217 -19.03 -7.19 -1.90
C ILE A 217 -17.52 -6.98 -2.00
N ALA A 218 -16.77 -8.03 -2.35
CA ALA A 218 -15.33 -7.94 -2.58
C ALA A 218 -15.01 -6.96 -3.72
N PHE A 219 -13.87 -6.27 -3.64
CA PHE A 219 -13.49 -5.24 -4.63
C PHE A 219 -13.43 -5.81 -6.05
N SER A 220 -12.87 -7.01 -6.22
CA SER A 220 -12.76 -7.67 -7.53
C SER A 220 -14.11 -8.03 -8.18
N GLU A 221 -15.20 -8.04 -7.42
CA GLU A 221 -16.55 -8.35 -7.89
C GLU A 221 -17.41 -7.10 -8.14
N LEU A 222 -16.90 -5.91 -7.73
CA LEU A 222 -17.69 -4.68 -7.68
C LEU A 222 -18.12 -4.18 -9.06
N TYR A 223 -17.24 -4.20 -10.07
CA TYR A 223 -17.60 -3.76 -11.42
C TYR A 223 -18.82 -4.53 -11.95
N MET A 224 -18.81 -5.84 -11.82
CA MET A 224 -19.94 -6.69 -12.23
C MET A 224 -21.19 -6.44 -11.41
N ALA A 225 -21.07 -6.19 -10.11
CA ALA A 225 -22.20 -5.89 -9.24
C ALA A 225 -22.88 -4.55 -9.61
N LEU A 226 -22.11 -3.54 -9.98
CA LEU A 226 -22.62 -2.26 -10.51
C LEU A 226 -23.27 -2.47 -11.88
N GLN A 227 -22.59 -3.17 -12.79
CA GLN A 227 -23.07 -3.40 -14.16
C GLN A 227 -24.41 -4.17 -14.18
N THR A 228 -24.58 -5.15 -13.30
CA THR A 228 -25.79 -5.98 -13.23
C THR A 228 -26.90 -5.37 -12.37
N GLY A 229 -26.64 -4.25 -11.68
CA GLY A 229 -27.58 -3.63 -10.75
C GLY A 229 -27.80 -4.44 -9.47
N THR A 230 -26.84 -5.28 -9.08
CA THR A 230 -26.86 -5.97 -7.78
C THR A 230 -26.75 -4.97 -6.63
N VAL A 231 -26.06 -3.86 -6.87
CA VAL A 231 -26.01 -2.69 -6.01
C VAL A 231 -26.33 -1.43 -6.82
N ASP A 232 -26.81 -0.40 -6.12
CA ASP A 232 -27.19 0.87 -6.73
C ASP A 232 -26.02 1.85 -6.83
N GLY A 233 -24.95 1.56 -6.12
CA GLY A 233 -23.75 2.41 -6.11
C GLY A 233 -22.64 1.87 -5.22
N GLN A 234 -21.59 2.67 -5.09
CA GLN A 234 -20.42 2.39 -4.28
C GLN A 234 -19.81 3.67 -3.74
N ASP A 235 -18.89 3.57 -2.80
CA ASP A 235 -18.04 4.65 -2.33
C ASP A 235 -16.57 4.34 -2.58
N ASN A 236 -15.86 5.22 -3.24
CA ASN A 236 -14.40 5.17 -3.41
C ASN A 236 -13.86 6.56 -3.76
N PRO A 237 -12.56 6.79 -3.60
CA PRO A 237 -11.90 7.97 -4.14
C PRO A 237 -11.97 8.02 -5.67
N LEU A 238 -11.92 9.24 -6.23
CA LEU A 238 -11.98 9.44 -7.69
C LEU A 238 -10.89 8.67 -8.47
N PRO A 239 -9.63 8.60 -8.00
CA PRO A 239 -8.60 7.79 -8.67
C PRO A 239 -8.97 6.30 -8.77
N THR A 240 -9.57 5.74 -7.72
CA THR A 240 -10.03 4.34 -7.72
C THR A 240 -11.22 4.14 -8.66
N VAL A 241 -12.16 5.10 -8.73
CA VAL A 241 -13.28 5.07 -9.69
C VAL A 241 -12.76 5.02 -11.13
N GLN A 242 -11.68 5.76 -11.42
CA GLN A 242 -11.05 5.76 -12.73
C GLN A 242 -10.30 4.45 -13.01
N SER A 243 -9.37 4.05 -12.16
CA SER A 243 -8.50 2.89 -12.39
C SER A 243 -9.28 1.58 -12.50
N ALA A 244 -10.32 1.41 -11.67
CA ALA A 244 -11.24 0.26 -11.71
C ALA A 244 -12.39 0.42 -12.73
N LYS A 245 -12.44 1.53 -13.47
CA LYS A 245 -13.41 1.82 -14.53
C LYS A 245 -14.88 1.81 -14.07
N PHE A 246 -15.14 2.12 -12.81
CA PHE A 246 -16.52 2.16 -12.31
C PHE A 246 -17.36 3.23 -13.00
N TYR A 247 -16.73 4.28 -13.56
CA TYR A 247 -17.41 5.32 -14.35
C TYR A 247 -18.08 4.77 -15.60
N GLU A 248 -17.64 3.63 -16.16
CA GLU A 248 -18.29 3.02 -17.33
C GLU A 248 -19.68 2.43 -16.99
N VAL A 249 -19.94 2.09 -15.72
CA VAL A 249 -21.13 1.41 -15.23
C VAL A 249 -21.93 2.24 -14.21
N THR A 250 -21.58 3.50 -14.05
CA THR A 250 -22.27 4.46 -13.15
C THR A 250 -22.61 5.74 -13.94
N LYS A 251 -23.44 6.60 -13.36
CA LYS A 251 -23.93 7.83 -14.04
C LYS A 251 -23.76 9.09 -13.22
N SER A 252 -23.58 9.00 -11.92
CA SER A 252 -23.38 10.18 -11.09
C SER A 252 -22.33 9.96 -10.02
N ILE A 253 -21.66 11.05 -9.66
CA ILE A 253 -20.74 11.17 -8.52
C ILE A 253 -21.25 12.30 -7.67
N THR A 254 -21.33 12.11 -6.36
CA THR A 254 -21.60 13.18 -5.40
C THR A 254 -20.37 13.39 -4.52
N ILE A 255 -19.88 14.62 -4.49
CA ILE A 255 -18.74 15.02 -3.69
C ILE A 255 -19.18 15.18 -2.23
N THR A 256 -18.99 14.13 -1.46
CA THR A 256 -19.38 14.04 -0.04
C THR A 256 -18.20 14.19 0.90
N ASN A 257 -16.98 13.93 0.42
CA ASN A 257 -15.72 13.98 1.21
C ASN A 257 -15.84 13.29 2.57
N HIS A 258 -16.60 12.21 2.63
CA HIS A 258 -17.00 11.58 3.90
C HIS A 258 -15.87 10.79 4.60
N LEU A 259 -14.80 10.46 3.87
CA LEU A 259 -13.64 9.79 4.45
C LEU A 259 -12.37 10.14 3.67
N VAL A 260 -11.41 10.75 4.34
CA VAL A 260 -10.02 10.85 3.86
C VAL A 260 -9.36 9.51 4.15
N ASP A 261 -9.24 8.70 3.12
CA ASP A 261 -8.91 7.29 3.25
C ASP A 261 -7.43 6.99 3.02
N ASN A 262 -6.99 5.89 3.61
CA ASN A 262 -5.60 5.47 3.58
C ASN A 262 -5.49 3.95 3.56
N VAL A 263 -4.38 3.46 3.05
CA VAL A 263 -3.98 2.05 3.15
C VAL A 263 -2.61 1.93 3.78
N TRP A 264 -2.40 0.86 4.50
CA TRP A 264 -1.18 0.55 5.21
C TRP A 264 -0.50 -0.66 4.57
N PRO A 265 0.75 -0.55 4.11
CA PRO A 265 1.57 -1.74 3.90
C PRO A 265 1.79 -2.41 5.25
N VAL A 266 1.29 -3.64 5.38
CA VAL A 266 1.33 -4.43 6.61
C VAL A 266 2.17 -5.67 6.36
N ILE A 267 3.21 -5.87 7.18
CA ILE A 267 4.08 -7.04 7.11
C ILE A 267 3.75 -8.03 8.25
N ASN A 268 3.93 -9.33 7.99
CA ASN A 268 3.92 -10.35 9.03
C ASN A 268 5.00 -10.05 10.08
N GLU A 269 4.63 -9.99 11.36
CA GLU A 269 5.56 -9.57 12.42
C GLU A 269 6.74 -10.56 12.57
N ALA A 270 6.51 -11.86 12.43
CA ALA A 270 7.61 -12.83 12.52
C ALA A 270 8.60 -12.67 11.34
N LYS A 271 8.08 -12.41 10.13
CA LYS A 271 8.92 -12.08 8.97
C LYS A 271 9.71 -10.80 9.23
N TRP A 272 9.06 -9.74 9.71
CA TRP A 272 9.72 -8.47 10.08
C TRP A 272 10.85 -8.67 11.08
N GLN A 273 10.62 -9.46 12.12
CA GLN A 273 11.63 -9.73 13.14
C GLN A 273 12.80 -10.59 12.62
N SER A 274 12.58 -11.36 11.55
CA SER A 274 13.64 -12.16 10.93
C SER A 274 14.59 -11.35 10.03
N LEU A 275 14.20 -10.13 9.64
CA LEU A 275 15.04 -9.24 8.84
C LEU A 275 16.18 -8.65 9.67
N SER A 276 17.35 -8.48 9.07
CA SER A 276 18.45 -7.71 9.68
C SER A 276 18.09 -6.23 9.79
N ASP A 277 18.83 -5.48 10.59
CA ASP A 277 18.60 -4.03 10.73
C ASP A 277 18.81 -3.29 9.40
N ASN A 278 19.77 -3.73 8.58
CA ASN A 278 19.99 -3.17 7.26
C ASN A 278 18.83 -3.49 6.30
N GLN A 279 18.34 -4.75 6.29
CA GLN A 279 17.18 -5.15 5.48
C GLN A 279 15.92 -4.38 5.90
N LYS A 280 15.68 -4.19 7.21
CA LYS A 280 14.58 -3.35 7.72
C LYS A 280 14.69 -1.90 7.24
N THR A 281 15.89 -1.33 7.28
CA THR A 281 16.13 0.03 6.80
C THR A 281 15.82 0.15 5.31
N ILE A 282 16.29 -0.79 4.48
CA ILE A 282 15.99 -0.82 3.04
C ILE A 282 14.49 -0.87 2.78
N VAL A 283 13.76 -1.73 3.51
CA VAL A 283 12.30 -1.89 3.36
C VAL A 283 11.57 -0.60 3.74
N VAL A 284 11.93 0.03 4.87
CA VAL A 284 11.29 1.27 5.32
C VAL A 284 11.56 2.42 4.36
N ASP A 285 12.80 2.61 3.93
CA ASP A 285 13.19 3.65 2.98
C ASP A 285 12.47 3.48 1.64
N ALA A 286 12.38 2.23 1.16
CA ALA A 286 11.67 1.94 -0.10
C ALA A 286 10.16 2.20 0.02
N LEU A 287 9.55 1.87 1.16
CA LEU A 287 8.14 2.18 1.41
C LEU A 287 7.89 3.69 1.47
N GLU A 288 8.81 4.46 2.05
CA GLU A 288 8.65 5.92 2.11
C GLU A 288 8.71 6.55 0.72
N GLU A 289 9.66 6.12 -0.14
CA GLU A 289 9.73 6.60 -1.53
C GLU A 289 8.48 6.15 -2.33
N ALA A 290 8.01 4.92 -2.14
CA ALA A 290 6.79 4.41 -2.76
C ALA A 290 5.53 5.16 -2.27
N ARG A 291 5.47 5.51 -0.98
CA ARG A 291 4.40 6.32 -0.39
C ARG A 291 4.33 7.71 -1.04
N GLN A 292 5.46 8.39 -1.13
CA GLN A 292 5.51 9.72 -1.75
C GLN A 292 5.01 9.68 -3.20
N LEU A 293 5.43 8.69 -3.99
CA LEU A 293 4.91 8.50 -5.35
C LEU A 293 3.40 8.27 -5.36
N CYS A 294 2.89 7.41 -4.47
CA CYS A 294 1.47 7.09 -4.38
C CYS A 294 0.63 8.32 -4.03
N ASP A 295 1.05 9.03 -2.98
CA ASP A 295 0.36 10.21 -2.46
C ASP A 295 0.31 11.32 -3.52
N ASP A 296 1.43 11.61 -4.19
CA ASP A 296 1.52 12.61 -5.25
C ASP A 296 0.62 12.27 -6.44
N LEU A 297 0.61 10.99 -6.87
CA LEU A 297 -0.26 10.53 -7.95
C LEU A 297 -1.74 10.67 -7.61
N ASN A 298 -2.15 10.31 -6.39
CA ASN A 298 -3.54 10.41 -5.98
C ASN A 298 -3.99 11.86 -5.83
N LEU A 299 -3.17 12.73 -5.22
CA LEU A 299 -3.45 14.17 -5.10
C LEU A 299 -3.59 14.85 -6.47
N GLN A 300 -2.67 14.54 -7.41
CA GLN A 300 -2.75 15.06 -8.76
C GLN A 300 -4.02 14.59 -9.47
N ARG A 301 -4.33 13.30 -9.40
CA ARG A 301 -5.50 12.71 -10.05
C ARG A 301 -6.81 13.26 -9.50
N GLU A 302 -6.96 13.40 -8.19
CA GLU A 302 -8.17 13.99 -7.59
C GLU A 302 -8.48 15.38 -8.14
N ALA A 303 -7.46 16.20 -8.37
CA ALA A 303 -7.64 17.54 -8.93
C ALA A 303 -8.15 17.55 -10.38
N GLU A 304 -7.82 16.51 -11.16
CA GLU A 304 -8.11 16.45 -12.60
C GLU A 304 -9.38 15.65 -12.93
N LEU A 305 -9.77 14.69 -12.07
CA LEU A 305 -10.75 13.66 -12.40
C LEU A 305 -12.20 14.15 -12.43
N ILE A 306 -12.54 15.22 -11.75
CA ILE A 306 -13.90 15.80 -11.84
C ILE A 306 -14.24 16.16 -13.28
N GLU A 307 -13.33 16.85 -13.97
CA GLU A 307 -13.55 17.23 -15.39
C GLU A 307 -13.47 16.02 -16.32
N PHE A 308 -12.62 15.05 -16.02
CA PHE A 308 -12.60 13.80 -16.75
C PHE A 308 -13.96 13.07 -16.69
N PHE A 309 -14.53 12.87 -15.50
CA PHE A 309 -15.81 12.17 -15.36
C PHE A 309 -17.00 12.94 -16.00
N LYS A 310 -16.98 14.27 -15.95
CA LYS A 310 -17.96 15.08 -16.71
C LYS A 310 -17.79 14.86 -18.23
N GLY A 311 -16.54 14.74 -18.70
CA GLY A 311 -16.24 14.44 -20.11
C GLY A 311 -16.70 13.05 -20.54
N GLU A 312 -16.66 12.06 -19.63
CA GLU A 312 -17.20 10.72 -19.81
C GLU A 312 -18.75 10.65 -19.69
N GLY A 313 -19.40 11.77 -19.39
CA GLY A 313 -20.85 11.90 -19.36
C GLY A 313 -21.49 11.62 -17.99
N LEU A 314 -20.72 11.60 -16.90
CA LEU A 314 -21.25 11.51 -15.55
C LEU A 314 -21.71 12.89 -15.06
N SER A 315 -22.82 12.89 -14.34
CA SER A 315 -23.23 14.05 -13.54
C SER A 315 -22.39 14.12 -12.26
N VAL A 316 -21.85 15.30 -11.96
CA VAL A 316 -21.11 15.52 -10.71
C VAL A 316 -21.86 16.53 -9.87
N TYR A 317 -22.26 16.11 -8.67
CA TYR A 317 -23.07 16.88 -7.73
C TYR A 317 -22.25 17.23 -6.48
N GLU A 318 -22.59 18.35 -5.86
CA GLU A 318 -22.04 18.79 -4.59
C GLU A 318 -23.03 18.46 -3.45
N ALA A 319 -22.56 17.77 -2.42
CA ALA A 319 -23.35 17.50 -1.23
C ALA A 319 -23.35 18.69 -0.26
N ASP A 320 -24.32 18.71 0.64
CA ASP A 320 -24.27 19.52 1.85
C ASP A 320 -23.33 18.87 2.86
N LEU A 321 -22.05 19.30 2.83
CA LEU A 321 -20.99 18.71 3.62
C LEU A 321 -21.21 18.86 5.13
N ASP A 322 -21.85 19.97 5.56
CA ASP A 322 -22.18 20.21 6.96
C ASP A 322 -23.24 19.20 7.42
N ALA A 323 -24.31 19.00 6.62
CA ALA A 323 -25.33 18.01 6.93
C ALA A 323 -24.78 16.59 6.96
N PHE A 324 -23.89 16.22 6.03
CA PHE A 324 -23.24 14.93 6.04
C PHE A 324 -22.33 14.73 7.26
N SER A 325 -21.47 15.70 7.56
CA SER A 325 -20.52 15.58 8.67
C SER A 325 -21.22 15.51 10.02
N GLU A 326 -22.25 16.36 10.23
CA GLU A 326 -23.02 16.36 11.49
C GLU A 326 -23.76 15.05 11.69
N GLU A 327 -24.48 14.56 10.68
CA GLU A 327 -25.26 13.32 10.79
C GLU A 327 -24.38 12.09 10.90
N VAL A 328 -23.33 11.96 10.07
CA VAL A 328 -22.43 10.80 10.06
C VAL A 328 -21.65 10.72 11.36
N LEU A 329 -20.98 11.81 11.76
CA LEU A 329 -20.22 11.83 13.01
C LEU A 329 -21.13 11.64 14.23
N GLY A 330 -22.33 12.23 14.20
CA GLY A 330 -23.34 12.02 15.25
C GLY A 330 -23.69 10.55 15.45
N LYS A 331 -23.90 9.78 14.36
CA LYS A 331 -24.18 8.34 14.42
C LYS A 331 -23.03 7.53 15.02
N TYR A 332 -21.78 7.95 14.79
CA TYR A 332 -20.62 7.31 15.43
C TYR A 332 -20.59 7.62 16.93
N LEU A 333 -20.72 8.88 17.34
CA LEU A 333 -20.64 9.31 18.73
C LEU A 333 -21.82 8.81 19.58
N ASP A 334 -23.01 8.65 18.99
CA ASP A 334 -24.19 8.10 19.65
C ASP A 334 -24.15 6.58 19.82
N ASN A 335 -23.29 5.87 19.07
CA ASN A 335 -23.12 4.44 19.18
C ASN A 335 -22.15 4.08 20.33
N LYS A 336 -22.70 3.91 21.53
CA LYS A 336 -21.91 3.62 22.73
C LYS A 336 -21.15 2.29 22.64
N GLU A 337 -21.72 1.26 22.02
CA GLU A 337 -21.06 -0.02 21.84
C GLU A 337 -19.77 0.13 21.03
N LEU A 338 -19.78 0.98 20.02
CA LEU A 338 -18.62 1.29 19.21
C LEU A 338 -17.62 2.19 19.96
N THR A 339 -18.10 3.30 20.53
CA THR A 339 -17.23 4.30 21.17
C THR A 339 -16.63 3.83 22.50
N GLU A 340 -17.25 2.85 23.20
CA GLU A 340 -16.65 2.19 24.35
C GLU A 340 -15.36 1.42 24.03
N THR A 341 -15.16 1.04 22.74
CA THR A 341 -13.92 0.41 22.29
C THR A 341 -12.84 1.42 21.91
N TRP A 342 -13.19 2.70 21.72
CA TRP A 342 -12.28 3.72 21.26
C TRP A 342 -11.28 4.12 22.34
N ASP A 343 -10.06 4.38 21.93
CA ASP A 343 -9.05 5.03 22.76
C ASP A 343 -9.24 6.55 22.65
N MET A 344 -9.94 7.13 23.63
CA MET A 344 -10.28 8.55 23.59
C MET A 344 -9.07 9.47 23.72
N ASP A 345 -8.01 9.04 24.41
CA ASP A 345 -6.76 9.82 24.49
C ASP A 345 -6.08 9.87 23.12
N LEU A 346 -6.07 8.75 22.39
CA LEU A 346 -5.56 8.67 21.03
C LEU A 346 -6.43 9.48 20.05
N PHE A 347 -7.77 9.41 20.21
CA PHE A 347 -8.69 10.24 19.45
C PHE A 347 -8.41 11.73 19.62
N GLU A 348 -8.23 12.20 20.85
CA GLU A 348 -7.92 13.59 21.15
C GLU A 348 -6.54 14.01 20.57
N LYS A 349 -5.53 13.13 20.65
CA LYS A 349 -4.22 13.37 20.02
C LYS A 349 -4.37 13.60 18.51
N VAL A 350 -5.14 12.76 17.82
CA VAL A 350 -5.40 12.93 16.37
C VAL A 350 -6.10 14.25 16.11
N GLN A 351 -7.18 14.58 16.85
CA GLN A 351 -7.94 15.82 16.62
C GLN A 351 -7.13 17.10 16.92
N ALA A 352 -6.09 17.02 17.73
CA ALA A 352 -5.21 18.15 18.06
C ALA A 352 -4.16 18.47 16.97
N ILE A 353 -3.93 17.56 16.02
CA ILE A 353 -2.99 17.76 14.89
C ILE A 353 -3.55 18.83 13.94
N LYS A 354 -2.66 19.74 13.49
CA LYS A 354 -3.01 20.88 12.61
C LYS A 354 -2.35 20.77 11.26
#